data_5bb4b1a46788ba97874e33f9efa1c145
#
_entry.id   5bb4b1a46788ba97874e33f9efa1c145
#
_cell.length_a   1.000
_cell.length_b   1.000
_cell.length_c   1.000
_cell.angle_alpha   90.00
_cell.angle_beta   90.00
_cell.angle_gamma   90.00
#
_symmetry.space_group_name_H-M   'P 1'
#
loop_
_entity.id
_entity.type
_entity.pdbx_description
1 polymer ?
#
loop_
_entity_poly.entity_id
_entity_poly.type
_entity_poly.pdbx_seq_one_letter_code
_entity_poly.pdbx_strand_id
1 'polypeptide(L)'
;DLRRALNAATRKLDAWAMVDDMPPGNLRLRRQIALRYLAQGFSVPVEEIVLSHGALEALNLCLQALTRPGDAVVVESPCFYGALQALERLGLRAIELPTDAREGLDLSALAGVLERGEARACWLMPNFQNPLGALMPEAKKRALVELLARHQVPLIEDDVYAELYQGGVAPLPAKAFDRQGLVLHCGSFSKSLAPGYRVGWAAAGRFAPQLQRLKLMSSLS
;
A
#
# COMPACT_ATOMS: atom_id res chain seq x y z
N ASP A 1 -3.97 18.05 -18.63
CA ASP A 1 -2.82 17.94 -19.55
C ASP A 1 -1.50 18.03 -18.75
N LEU A 2 -0.90 16.85 -18.53
CA LEU A 2 0.30 16.65 -17.69
C LEU A 2 1.50 17.51 -18.16
N ARG A 3 1.74 17.57 -19.47
CA ARG A 3 2.84 18.39 -20.04
C ARG A 3 2.70 19.87 -19.70
N ARG A 4 1.46 20.41 -19.74
CA ARG A 4 1.21 21.81 -19.38
C ARG A 4 1.44 22.02 -17.87
N ALA A 5 0.99 21.09 -17.03
CA ALA A 5 1.21 21.16 -15.59
C ALA A 5 2.71 21.10 -15.23
N LEU A 6 3.47 20.22 -15.89
CA LEU A 6 4.93 20.11 -15.70
C LEU A 6 5.65 21.40 -16.11
N ASN A 7 5.34 21.94 -17.29
CA ASN A 7 5.93 23.22 -17.74
C ASN A 7 5.63 24.36 -16.76
N ALA A 8 4.41 24.41 -16.20
CA ALA A 8 4.05 25.39 -15.20
C ALA A 8 4.77 25.18 -13.87
N ALA A 9 4.96 23.93 -13.46
CA ALA A 9 5.69 23.58 -12.24
C ALA A 9 7.19 23.93 -12.38
N THR A 10 7.82 23.57 -13.50
CA THR A 10 9.24 23.84 -13.77
C THR A 10 9.56 25.33 -13.71
N ARG A 11 8.66 26.20 -14.16
CA ARG A 11 8.85 27.68 -14.09
C ARG A 11 8.82 28.23 -12.66
N LYS A 12 8.31 27.46 -11.70
CA LYS A 12 8.20 27.84 -10.28
C LYS A 12 9.25 27.17 -9.38
N LEU A 13 10.13 26.36 -9.97
CA LEU A 13 11.22 25.76 -9.22
C LEU A 13 12.21 26.83 -8.78
N ASP A 14 12.52 26.84 -7.50
CA ASP A 14 13.60 27.64 -6.92
C ASP A 14 14.88 26.78 -6.72
N ALA A 15 15.95 27.40 -6.24
CA ALA A 15 17.21 26.71 -6.02
C ALA A 15 17.11 25.55 -5.02
N TRP A 16 16.16 25.60 -4.08
CA TRP A 16 15.91 24.56 -3.08
C TRP A 16 15.23 23.32 -3.66
N ALA A 17 14.55 23.47 -4.81
CA ALA A 17 13.98 22.33 -5.52
C ALA A 17 15.02 21.39 -6.14
N MET A 18 16.28 21.75 -6.11
CA MET A 18 17.42 20.96 -6.59
C MET A 18 18.12 20.18 -5.46
N VAL A 19 17.61 20.26 -4.24
CA VAL A 19 18.14 19.55 -3.07
C VAL A 19 17.31 18.27 -2.84
N ASP A 20 17.99 17.18 -2.48
CA ASP A 20 17.34 15.92 -2.14
C ASP A 20 16.38 16.08 -0.97
N ASP A 21 15.15 15.62 -1.14
CA ASP A 21 14.21 15.48 -0.04
C ASP A 21 14.58 14.22 0.79
N MET A 22 14.90 14.42 2.05
CA MET A 22 15.11 13.30 2.97
C MET A 22 13.78 12.60 3.27
N PRO A 23 13.80 11.28 3.56
CA PRO A 23 12.58 10.59 4.01
C PRO A 23 11.93 11.33 5.20
N PRO A 24 10.62 11.43 5.20
CA PRO A 24 9.65 10.70 4.37
C PRO A 24 9.35 11.31 2.99
N GLY A 25 10.14 12.27 2.51
CA GLY A 25 9.99 12.88 1.20
C GLY A 25 9.22 14.20 1.21
N ASN A 26 9.06 14.80 0.04
CA ASN A 26 8.55 16.15 -0.15
C ASN A 26 7.22 16.42 0.57
N LEU A 27 7.20 17.37 1.49
CA LEU A 27 6.03 17.69 2.32
C LEU A 27 4.83 18.16 1.48
N ARG A 28 5.06 18.90 0.40
CA ARG A 28 3.97 19.40 -0.46
C ARG A 28 3.26 18.23 -1.14
N LEU A 29 4.02 17.26 -1.65
CA LEU A 29 3.47 16.06 -2.27
C LEU A 29 2.73 15.18 -1.25
N ARG A 30 3.29 14.96 -0.06
CA ARG A 30 2.62 14.22 1.02
C ARG A 30 1.28 14.86 1.42
N ARG A 31 1.22 16.20 1.50
CA ARG A 31 -0.03 16.92 1.75
C ARG A 31 -1.06 16.73 0.63
N GLN A 32 -0.63 16.72 -0.64
CA GLN A 32 -1.53 16.43 -1.77
C GLN A 32 -2.07 15.00 -1.71
N ILE A 33 -1.25 14.03 -1.32
CA ILE A 33 -1.70 12.65 -1.12
C ILE A 33 -2.70 12.56 0.04
N ALA A 34 -2.44 13.23 1.18
CA ALA A 34 -3.37 13.29 2.30
C ALA A 34 -4.73 13.92 1.91
N LEU A 35 -4.72 14.97 1.09
CA LEU A 35 -5.95 15.59 0.57
C LEU A 35 -6.73 14.63 -0.35
N ARG A 36 -6.07 13.71 -1.07
CA ARG A 36 -6.77 12.69 -1.88
C ARG A 36 -7.52 11.70 -1.00
N TYR A 37 -6.93 11.25 0.12
CA TYR A 37 -7.63 10.42 1.10
C TYR A 37 -8.83 11.16 1.70
N LEU A 38 -8.65 12.44 2.04
CA LEU A 38 -9.74 13.27 2.57
C LEU A 38 -10.89 13.41 1.56
N ALA A 39 -10.58 13.57 0.27
CA ALA A 39 -11.58 13.63 -0.80
C ALA A 39 -12.34 12.30 -0.99
N GLN A 40 -11.76 11.18 -0.58
CA GLN A 40 -12.43 9.86 -0.53
C GLN A 40 -13.25 9.65 0.76
N GLY A 41 -13.26 10.60 1.69
CA GLY A 41 -14.09 10.55 2.90
C GLY A 41 -13.38 10.00 4.15
N PHE A 42 -12.05 9.81 4.12
CA PHE A 42 -11.28 9.43 5.32
C PHE A 42 -9.96 10.20 5.40
N SER A 43 -9.40 10.32 6.58
CA SER A 43 -8.16 11.06 6.79
C SER A 43 -6.98 10.14 7.05
N VAL A 44 -5.83 10.52 6.48
CA VAL A 44 -4.52 9.93 6.79
C VAL A 44 -3.59 11.06 7.23
N PRO A 45 -2.97 10.97 8.40
CA PRO A 45 -1.98 11.95 8.84
C PRO A 45 -0.82 12.05 7.85
N VAL A 46 -0.37 13.27 7.57
CA VAL A 46 0.75 13.49 6.62
C VAL A 46 2.03 12.79 7.09
N GLU A 47 2.19 12.64 8.39
CA GLU A 47 3.32 11.98 9.06
C GLU A 47 3.38 10.47 8.78
N GLU A 48 2.24 9.86 8.46
CA GLU A 48 2.17 8.44 8.09
C GLU A 48 2.55 8.17 6.63
N ILE A 49 2.65 9.22 5.80
CA ILE A 49 2.91 9.08 4.36
C ILE A 49 4.40 9.12 4.11
N VAL A 50 4.95 8.04 3.57
CA VAL A 50 6.33 7.90 3.13
C VAL A 50 6.35 7.77 1.61
N LEU A 51 7.03 8.68 0.92
CA LEU A 51 7.17 8.65 -0.55
C LEU A 51 8.13 7.55 -0.99
N SER A 52 7.93 7.06 -2.21
CA SER A 52 8.74 6.00 -2.80
C SER A 52 8.85 6.12 -4.32
N HIS A 53 9.81 5.44 -4.92
CA HIS A 53 9.99 5.34 -6.37
C HIS A 53 9.01 4.34 -7.00
N GLY A 54 7.71 4.61 -6.85
CA GLY A 54 6.59 3.75 -7.27
C GLY A 54 6.19 2.73 -6.21
N ALA A 55 5.03 2.10 -6.41
CA ALA A 55 4.43 1.20 -5.43
C ALA A 55 5.31 -0.01 -5.07
N LEU A 56 6.06 -0.56 -6.02
CA LEU A 56 6.87 -1.75 -5.73
C LEU A 56 7.96 -1.48 -4.68
N GLU A 57 8.56 -0.29 -4.66
CA GLU A 57 9.47 0.09 -3.57
C GLU A 57 8.70 0.22 -2.25
N ALA A 58 7.54 0.89 -2.24
CA ALA A 58 6.70 1.01 -1.04
C ALA A 58 6.36 -0.37 -0.44
N LEU A 59 5.90 -1.30 -1.28
CA LEU A 59 5.55 -2.68 -0.89
C LEU A 59 6.76 -3.44 -0.30
N ASN A 60 7.93 -3.32 -0.93
CA ASN A 60 9.16 -3.93 -0.43
C ASN A 60 9.63 -3.33 0.90
N LEU A 61 9.52 -2.00 1.08
CA LEU A 61 9.82 -1.34 2.35
C LEU A 61 8.86 -1.80 3.46
N CYS A 62 7.57 -1.96 3.13
CA CYS A 62 6.58 -2.51 4.07
C CYS A 62 6.94 -3.94 4.50
N LEU A 63 7.27 -4.83 3.56
CA LEU A 63 7.73 -6.17 3.89
C LEU A 63 8.95 -6.16 4.83
N GLN A 64 9.99 -5.39 4.48
CA GLN A 64 11.20 -5.28 5.29
C GLN A 64 10.94 -4.70 6.69
N ALA A 65 9.96 -3.79 6.82
CA ALA A 65 9.57 -3.24 8.10
C ALA A 65 8.86 -4.25 9.01
N LEU A 66 8.11 -5.18 8.42
CA LEU A 66 7.21 -6.06 9.16
C LEU A 66 7.79 -7.45 9.40
N THR A 67 8.75 -7.89 8.59
CA THR A 67 9.17 -9.29 8.52
C THR A 67 10.68 -9.48 8.64
N ARG A 68 11.08 -10.72 8.90
CA ARG A 68 12.47 -11.21 8.88
C ARG A 68 12.53 -12.49 8.02
N PRO A 69 13.70 -12.86 7.48
CA PRO A 69 13.84 -14.15 6.78
C PRO A 69 13.27 -15.30 7.58
N GLY A 70 12.50 -16.17 6.92
CA GLY A 70 11.78 -17.30 7.54
C GLY A 70 10.33 -17.00 7.96
N ASP A 71 9.95 -15.73 8.12
CA ASP A 71 8.56 -15.35 8.43
C ASP A 71 7.62 -15.72 7.28
N ALA A 72 6.34 -15.94 7.62
CA ALA A 72 5.30 -16.22 6.64
C ALA A 72 4.41 -15.00 6.41
N VAL A 73 4.06 -14.78 5.15
CA VAL A 73 3.17 -13.71 4.70
C VAL A 73 1.99 -14.32 3.95
N VAL A 74 0.78 -13.95 4.35
CA VAL A 74 -0.44 -14.34 3.63
C VAL A 74 -0.53 -13.56 2.34
N VAL A 75 -0.81 -14.26 1.24
CA VAL A 75 -1.12 -13.70 -0.07
C VAL A 75 -2.36 -14.35 -0.66
N GLU A 76 -2.97 -13.68 -1.61
CA GLU A 76 -4.09 -14.20 -2.40
C GLU A 76 -3.62 -15.31 -3.36
N SER A 77 -4.52 -16.24 -3.73
CA SER A 77 -4.24 -17.25 -4.74
C SER A 77 -5.39 -17.29 -5.76
N PRO A 78 -5.13 -16.89 -7.04
CA PRO A 78 -3.85 -16.38 -7.56
C PRO A 78 -3.52 -14.95 -7.09
N CYS A 79 -2.24 -14.57 -7.10
CA CYS A 79 -1.79 -13.23 -6.73
C CYS A 79 -0.91 -12.58 -7.81
N PHE A 80 -0.60 -11.31 -7.61
CA PHE A 80 0.41 -10.62 -8.41
C PHE A 80 1.76 -11.32 -8.25
N TYR A 81 2.32 -11.81 -9.37
CA TYR A 81 3.58 -12.58 -9.36
C TYR A 81 4.76 -11.83 -8.70
N GLY A 82 4.78 -10.50 -8.79
CA GLY A 82 5.80 -9.69 -8.15
C GLY A 82 5.78 -9.76 -6.62
N ALA A 83 4.65 -10.14 -5.99
CA ALA A 83 4.58 -10.42 -4.57
C ALA A 83 5.41 -11.66 -4.22
N LEU A 84 5.23 -12.76 -4.95
CA LEU A 84 5.99 -14.01 -4.73
C LEU A 84 7.49 -13.79 -4.92
N GLN A 85 7.90 -13.04 -5.97
CA GLN A 85 9.30 -12.69 -6.19
C GLN A 85 9.89 -11.83 -5.05
N ALA A 86 9.10 -10.90 -4.51
CA ALA A 86 9.55 -10.09 -3.37
C ALA A 86 9.70 -10.92 -2.10
N LEU A 87 8.78 -11.85 -1.83
CA LEU A 87 8.87 -12.77 -0.71
C LEU A 87 10.10 -13.68 -0.83
N GLU A 88 10.30 -14.30 -1.99
CA GLU A 88 11.46 -15.15 -2.27
C GLU A 88 12.78 -14.39 -2.04
N ARG A 89 12.90 -13.19 -2.59
CA ARG A 89 14.10 -12.33 -2.44
C ARG A 89 14.41 -12.01 -0.98
N LEU A 90 13.40 -11.88 -0.14
CA LEU A 90 13.55 -11.58 1.28
C LEU A 90 13.64 -12.83 2.16
N GLY A 91 13.64 -14.03 1.56
CA GLY A 91 13.66 -15.29 2.29
C GLY A 91 12.40 -15.55 3.11
N LEU A 92 11.26 -15.04 2.65
CA LEU A 92 9.95 -15.18 3.30
C LEU A 92 9.18 -16.37 2.70
N ARG A 93 8.22 -16.90 3.45
CA ARG A 93 7.31 -17.95 3.00
C ARG A 93 5.96 -17.36 2.64
N ALA A 94 5.37 -17.78 1.52
CA ALA A 94 4.00 -17.45 1.17
C ALA A 94 3.02 -18.42 1.83
N ILE A 95 1.94 -17.91 2.41
CA ILE A 95 0.73 -18.66 2.75
C ILE A 95 -0.33 -18.21 1.76
N GLU A 96 -0.58 -19.04 0.75
CA GLU A 96 -1.55 -18.75 -0.30
C GLU A 96 -2.95 -19.11 0.16
N LEU A 97 -3.88 -18.16 0.09
CA LEU A 97 -5.29 -18.38 0.46
C LEU A 97 -6.22 -18.21 -0.74
N PRO A 98 -7.29 -19.03 -0.83
CA PRO A 98 -8.25 -18.93 -1.91
C PRO A 98 -8.85 -17.54 -2.06
N THR A 99 -8.98 -17.08 -3.29
CA THR A 99 -9.51 -15.76 -3.62
C THR A 99 -10.62 -15.89 -4.65
N ASP A 100 -11.81 -15.43 -4.30
CA ASP A 100 -12.96 -15.37 -5.19
C ASP A 100 -12.85 -14.18 -6.15
N ALA A 101 -13.23 -14.38 -7.42
CA ALA A 101 -13.14 -13.35 -8.45
C ALA A 101 -14.10 -12.15 -8.27
N ARG A 102 -15.08 -12.24 -7.38
CA ARG A 102 -16.04 -11.18 -7.07
C ARG A 102 -15.79 -10.57 -5.70
N GLU A 103 -15.59 -11.44 -4.69
CA GLU A 103 -15.56 -11.04 -3.29
C GLU A 103 -14.14 -10.97 -2.70
N GLY A 104 -13.12 -11.37 -3.45
CA GLY A 104 -11.72 -11.37 -2.98
C GLY A 104 -11.42 -12.49 -2.00
N LEU A 105 -10.44 -12.30 -1.12
CA LEU A 105 -9.89 -13.29 -0.21
C LEU A 105 -10.94 -14.00 0.67
N ASP A 106 -10.77 -15.31 0.90
CA ASP A 106 -11.55 -16.08 1.88
C ASP A 106 -11.14 -15.72 3.32
N LEU A 107 -12.03 -15.00 4.03
CA LEU A 107 -11.77 -14.60 5.42
C LEU A 107 -11.83 -15.76 6.42
N SER A 108 -12.53 -16.85 6.11
CA SER A 108 -12.57 -18.04 6.97
C SER A 108 -11.23 -18.76 6.96
N ALA A 109 -10.65 -18.92 5.77
CA ALA A 109 -9.32 -19.47 5.60
C ALA A 109 -8.26 -18.59 6.28
N LEU A 110 -8.39 -17.24 6.16
CA LEU A 110 -7.51 -16.31 6.86
C LEU A 110 -7.62 -16.46 8.37
N ALA A 111 -8.84 -16.54 8.93
CA ALA A 111 -9.04 -16.68 10.36
C ALA A 111 -8.31 -17.91 10.91
N GLY A 112 -8.40 -19.06 10.24
CA GLY A 112 -7.69 -20.27 10.64
C GLY A 112 -6.16 -20.11 10.66
N VAL A 113 -5.57 -19.38 9.70
CA VAL A 113 -4.13 -19.09 9.68
C VAL A 113 -3.74 -18.17 10.84
N LEU A 114 -4.55 -17.15 11.12
CA LEU A 114 -4.30 -16.21 12.22
C LEU A 114 -4.43 -16.84 13.60
N GLU A 115 -5.41 -17.72 13.80
CA GLU A 115 -5.60 -18.47 15.04
C GLU A 115 -4.42 -19.40 15.37
N ARG A 116 -3.76 -19.96 14.34
CA ARG A 116 -2.54 -20.76 14.51
C ARG A 116 -1.27 -19.91 14.69
N GLY A 117 -1.38 -18.57 14.56
CA GLY A 117 -0.24 -17.67 14.69
C GLY A 117 0.83 -17.85 13.60
N GLU A 118 0.45 -18.33 12.43
CA GLU A 118 1.39 -18.68 11.36
C GLU A 118 1.84 -17.47 10.54
N ALA A 119 1.01 -16.42 10.46
CA ALA A 119 1.25 -15.27 9.61
C ALA A 119 1.88 -14.09 10.37
N ARG A 120 2.96 -13.55 9.83
CA ARG A 120 3.60 -12.33 10.34
C ARG A 120 2.96 -11.06 9.77
N ALA A 121 2.49 -11.12 8.53
CA ALA A 121 1.81 -10.04 7.80
C ALA A 121 0.91 -10.62 6.72
N CYS A 122 0.04 -9.78 6.15
CA CYS A 122 -0.69 -10.07 4.92
C CYS A 122 -0.28 -9.07 3.84
N TRP A 123 -0.18 -9.52 2.57
CA TRP A 123 -0.10 -8.65 1.40
C TRP A 123 -1.28 -8.96 0.49
N LEU A 124 -2.24 -8.05 0.41
CA LEU A 124 -3.51 -8.24 -0.29
C LEU A 124 -3.84 -7.06 -1.20
N MET A 125 -4.71 -7.30 -2.18
CA MET A 125 -5.28 -6.31 -3.09
C MET A 125 -6.81 -6.28 -2.96
N PRO A 126 -7.39 -5.64 -1.93
CA PRO A 126 -8.84 -5.62 -1.74
C PRO A 126 -9.62 -4.89 -2.85
N ASN A 127 -8.95 -3.97 -3.57
CA ASN A 127 -9.50 -3.26 -4.72
C ASN A 127 -8.83 -3.75 -6.01
N PHE A 128 -9.65 -4.19 -6.98
CA PHE A 128 -9.19 -4.53 -8.33
C PHE A 128 -8.02 -5.50 -8.36
N GLN A 129 -8.18 -6.59 -7.63
CA GLN A 129 -7.18 -7.63 -7.42
C GLN A 129 -6.52 -8.09 -8.73
N ASN A 130 -5.22 -8.20 -8.73
CA ASN A 130 -4.46 -8.72 -9.86
C ASN A 130 -4.07 -10.19 -9.61
N PRO A 131 -4.54 -11.17 -10.43
CA PRO A 131 -5.07 -10.99 -11.78
C PRO A 131 -6.61 -11.06 -11.92
N LEU A 132 -7.39 -11.30 -10.88
CA LEU A 132 -8.81 -11.65 -11.00
C LEU A 132 -9.72 -10.44 -11.24
N GLY A 133 -9.26 -9.21 -10.93
CA GLY A 133 -10.08 -8.00 -10.97
C GLY A 133 -11.11 -7.91 -9.86
N ALA A 134 -11.03 -8.77 -8.84
CA ALA A 134 -11.98 -8.78 -7.73
C ALA A 134 -12.01 -7.44 -7.01
N LEU A 135 -13.21 -7.02 -6.60
CA LEU A 135 -13.44 -5.87 -5.75
C LEU A 135 -14.10 -6.34 -4.45
N MET A 136 -13.33 -6.40 -3.38
CA MET A 136 -13.84 -6.84 -2.08
C MET A 136 -14.94 -5.88 -1.59
N PRO A 137 -16.11 -6.37 -1.20
CA PRO A 137 -17.18 -5.55 -0.63
C PRO A 137 -16.73 -4.78 0.61
N GLU A 138 -17.26 -3.57 0.81
CA GLU A 138 -16.89 -2.73 1.96
C GLU A 138 -17.08 -3.43 3.30
N ALA A 139 -18.21 -4.13 3.49
CA ALA A 139 -18.46 -4.90 4.70
C ALA A 139 -17.38 -5.95 4.96
N LYS A 140 -16.89 -6.59 3.90
CA LYS A 140 -15.83 -7.60 3.98
C LYS A 140 -14.46 -6.98 4.28
N LYS A 141 -14.16 -5.78 3.75
CA LYS A 141 -12.96 -5.01 4.12
C LYS A 141 -12.95 -4.63 5.60
N ARG A 142 -14.11 -4.21 6.14
CA ARG A 142 -14.27 -3.95 7.58
C ARG A 142 -13.98 -5.20 8.40
N ALA A 143 -14.61 -6.32 8.03
CA ALA A 143 -14.38 -7.60 8.70
C ALA A 143 -12.91 -8.07 8.61
N LEU A 144 -12.25 -7.87 7.46
CA LEU A 144 -10.83 -8.14 7.27
C LEU A 144 -9.98 -7.33 8.26
N VAL A 145 -10.18 -6.01 8.30
CA VAL A 145 -9.41 -5.13 9.20
C VAL A 145 -9.64 -5.46 10.67
N GLU A 146 -10.89 -5.74 11.07
CA GLU A 146 -11.23 -6.15 12.43
C GLU A 146 -10.59 -7.50 12.80
N LEU A 147 -10.60 -8.46 11.88
CA LEU A 147 -9.96 -9.76 12.07
C LEU A 147 -8.46 -9.60 12.28
N LEU A 148 -7.78 -8.86 11.42
CA LEU A 148 -6.35 -8.60 11.52
C LEU A 148 -5.99 -7.82 12.80
N ALA A 149 -6.83 -6.87 13.20
CA ALA A 149 -6.64 -6.09 14.43
C ALA A 149 -6.72 -6.96 15.70
N ARG A 150 -7.63 -7.94 15.75
CA ARG A 150 -7.72 -8.90 16.87
C ARG A 150 -6.44 -9.72 17.04
N HIS A 151 -5.81 -10.09 15.95
CA HIS A 151 -4.58 -10.88 15.95
C HIS A 151 -3.30 -10.04 15.90
N GLN A 152 -3.41 -8.70 15.84
CA GLN A 152 -2.28 -7.77 15.72
C GLN A 152 -1.38 -8.06 14.50
N VAL A 153 -1.95 -8.60 13.42
CA VAL A 153 -1.25 -8.89 12.17
C VAL A 153 -1.44 -7.72 11.20
N PRO A 154 -0.35 -7.08 10.71
CA PRO A 154 -0.44 -5.97 9.79
C PRO A 154 -0.84 -6.40 8.37
N LEU A 155 -1.51 -5.48 7.67
CA LEU A 155 -1.89 -5.59 6.26
C LEU A 155 -1.04 -4.66 5.41
N ILE A 156 -0.34 -5.19 4.43
CA ILE A 156 0.19 -4.44 3.30
C ILE A 156 -0.91 -4.44 2.23
N GLU A 157 -1.56 -3.30 2.06
CA GLU A 157 -2.62 -3.11 1.07
C GLU A 157 -2.04 -2.53 -0.22
N ASP A 158 -2.01 -3.33 -1.28
CA ASP A 158 -1.57 -2.89 -2.61
C ASP A 158 -2.78 -2.35 -3.39
N ASP A 159 -2.86 -1.03 -3.52
CA ASP A 159 -4.01 -0.34 -4.11
C ASP A 159 -3.66 0.52 -5.35
N VAL A 160 -2.78 -0.01 -6.20
CA VAL A 160 -2.27 0.70 -7.39
C VAL A 160 -3.30 0.93 -8.48
N TYR A 161 -4.45 0.25 -8.42
CA TYR A 161 -5.53 0.36 -9.41
C TYR A 161 -6.74 1.16 -8.92
N ALA A 162 -6.75 1.64 -7.67
CA ALA A 162 -7.90 2.33 -7.07
C ALA A 162 -8.51 3.44 -7.93
N GLU A 163 -7.66 4.19 -8.64
CA GLU A 163 -8.09 5.33 -9.46
C GLU A 163 -8.60 4.94 -10.85
N LEU A 164 -8.57 3.66 -11.21
CA LEU A 164 -9.04 3.17 -12.52
C LEU A 164 -10.50 2.70 -12.50
N TYR A 165 -11.23 2.94 -11.41
CA TYR A 165 -12.65 2.58 -11.31
C TYR A 165 -13.49 3.32 -12.36
N GLN A 166 -14.55 2.66 -12.84
CA GLN A 166 -15.48 3.21 -13.83
C GLN A 166 -16.88 3.47 -13.26
N GLY A 167 -17.02 3.50 -11.95
CA GLY A 167 -18.28 3.77 -11.26
C GLY A 167 -18.43 5.23 -10.81
N GLY A 168 -19.60 5.58 -10.31
CA GLY A 168 -19.87 6.91 -9.77
C GLY A 168 -19.19 7.22 -8.44
N VAL A 169 -18.78 6.18 -7.69
CA VAL A 169 -18.15 6.30 -6.36
C VAL A 169 -16.89 5.43 -6.33
N ALA A 170 -15.78 6.03 -5.90
CA ALA A 170 -14.52 5.30 -5.71
C ALA A 170 -14.65 4.29 -4.57
N PRO A 171 -14.17 3.03 -4.74
CA PRO A 171 -14.18 2.07 -3.65
C PRO A 171 -13.19 2.52 -2.56
N LEU A 172 -13.64 2.48 -1.30
CA LEU A 172 -12.77 2.76 -0.17
C LEU A 172 -11.73 1.63 -0.02
N PRO A 173 -10.47 1.97 0.30
CA PRO A 173 -9.47 0.96 0.68
C PRO A 173 -9.75 0.39 2.07
N ALA A 174 -9.14 -0.74 2.41
CA ALA A 174 -9.19 -1.31 3.75
C ALA A 174 -8.59 -0.33 4.80
N LYS A 175 -7.61 0.48 4.42
CA LYS A 175 -7.03 1.57 5.24
C LYS A 175 -8.08 2.50 5.83
N ALA A 176 -9.19 2.76 5.13
CA ALA A 176 -10.27 3.64 5.60
C ALA A 176 -10.93 3.12 6.90
N PHE A 177 -10.84 1.83 7.19
CA PHE A 177 -11.43 1.18 8.36
C PHE A 177 -10.41 0.90 9.48
N ASP A 178 -9.14 1.18 9.24
CA ASP A 178 -8.05 0.97 10.19
C ASP A 178 -8.11 1.98 11.35
N ARG A 179 -8.21 1.48 12.58
CA ARG A 179 -8.21 2.28 13.81
C ARG A 179 -6.95 2.07 14.67
N GLN A 180 -6.09 1.13 14.27
CA GLN A 180 -4.91 0.76 15.07
C GLN A 180 -3.59 1.03 14.35
N GLY A 181 -3.62 1.61 13.14
CA GLY A 181 -2.43 1.87 12.34
C GLY A 181 -1.77 0.60 11.82
N LEU A 182 -2.56 -0.49 11.63
CA LEU A 182 -2.08 -1.80 11.18
C LEU A 182 -2.11 -1.96 9.65
N VAL A 183 -2.84 -1.12 8.92
CA VAL A 183 -2.90 -1.16 7.46
C VAL A 183 -1.88 -0.19 6.87
N LEU A 184 -0.93 -0.75 6.12
CA LEU A 184 0.06 -0.01 5.34
C LEU A 184 -0.46 0.04 3.90
N HIS A 185 -1.11 1.13 3.53
CA HIS A 185 -1.70 1.31 2.20
C HIS A 185 -0.66 1.84 1.23
N CYS A 186 -0.42 1.09 0.15
CA CYS A 186 0.55 1.41 -0.89
C CYS A 186 -0.15 1.86 -2.17
N GLY A 187 0.17 3.07 -2.62
CA GLY A 187 -0.37 3.67 -3.83
C GLY A 187 0.71 4.15 -4.79
N SER A 188 0.30 4.49 -6.02
CA SER A 188 1.21 4.99 -7.04
C SER A 188 0.46 5.77 -8.10
N PHE A 189 1.12 6.76 -8.69
CA PHE A 189 0.63 7.46 -9.89
C PHE A 189 0.98 6.76 -11.21
N SER A 190 1.65 5.60 -11.14
CA SER A 190 2.12 4.89 -12.35
C SER A 190 0.99 4.40 -13.25
N LYS A 191 -0.17 4.06 -12.68
CA LYS A 191 -1.32 3.52 -13.44
C LYS A 191 -2.33 4.59 -13.83
N SER A 192 -2.45 5.65 -13.03
CA SER A 192 -3.47 6.71 -13.23
C SER A 192 -2.92 7.95 -13.91
N LEU A 193 -1.62 8.24 -13.81
CA LEU A 193 -1.02 9.47 -14.33
C LEU A 193 0.10 9.21 -15.34
N ALA A 194 1.25 8.72 -14.89
CA ALA A 194 2.39 8.43 -15.76
C ALA A 194 3.40 7.48 -15.10
N PRO A 195 3.67 6.31 -15.71
CA PRO A 195 4.60 5.33 -15.13
C PRO A 195 6.04 5.82 -15.06
N GLY A 196 6.47 6.70 -15.97
CA GLY A 196 7.85 7.16 -16.07
C GLY A 196 8.32 8.06 -14.91
N TYR A 197 7.43 8.71 -14.17
CA TYR A 197 7.80 9.57 -13.06
C TYR A 197 8.17 8.82 -11.78
N ARG A 198 7.87 7.55 -11.72
CA ARG A 198 8.23 6.69 -10.59
C ARG A 198 7.81 7.24 -9.22
N VAL A 199 6.60 7.77 -9.11
CA VAL A 199 6.05 8.30 -7.85
C VAL A 199 5.07 7.31 -7.25
N GLY A 200 5.36 6.88 -6.02
CA GLY A 200 4.51 6.06 -5.17
C GLY A 200 4.62 6.47 -3.71
N TRP A 201 3.88 5.82 -2.85
CA TRP A 201 3.89 6.07 -1.41
C TRP A 201 3.37 4.89 -0.62
N ALA A 202 3.70 4.86 0.67
CA ALA A 202 3.03 4.07 1.69
C ALA A 202 2.40 5.00 2.74
N ALA A 203 1.11 4.85 3.00
CA ALA A 203 0.44 5.40 4.19
C ALA A 203 0.53 4.33 5.29
N ALA A 204 1.63 4.38 6.06
CA ALA A 204 2.15 3.23 6.80
C ALA A 204 1.66 3.14 8.25
N GLY A 205 0.72 4.00 8.68
CA GLY A 205 0.18 3.96 10.03
C GLY A 205 1.28 4.05 11.09
N ARG A 206 1.18 3.22 12.11
CA ARG A 206 2.15 3.18 13.22
C ARG A 206 3.56 2.74 12.80
N PHE A 207 3.74 2.20 11.59
CA PHE A 207 5.03 1.74 11.06
C PHE A 207 5.78 2.81 10.27
N ALA A 208 5.19 4.00 10.07
CA ALA A 208 5.81 5.07 9.29
C ALA A 208 7.23 5.43 9.74
N PRO A 209 7.56 5.55 11.04
CA PRO A 209 8.92 5.84 11.48
C PRO A 209 9.93 4.75 11.08
N GLN A 210 9.49 3.50 11.04
CA GLN A 210 10.33 2.37 10.63
C GLN A 210 10.58 2.38 9.12
N LEU A 211 9.54 2.66 8.32
CA LEU A 211 9.68 2.81 6.87
C LEU A 211 10.62 3.96 6.51
N GLN A 212 10.53 5.10 7.20
CA GLN A 212 11.40 6.24 6.97
C GLN A 212 12.88 5.87 7.16
N ARG A 213 13.20 5.13 8.24
CA ARG A 213 14.57 4.64 8.48
C ARG A 213 15.05 3.69 7.39
N LEU A 214 14.21 2.73 6.97
CA LEU A 214 14.55 1.80 5.89
C LEU A 214 14.73 2.54 4.55
N LYS A 215 13.86 3.49 4.25
CA LYS A 215 13.95 4.32 3.05
C LYS A 215 15.28 5.07 3.00
N LEU A 216 15.70 5.70 4.11
CA LEU A 216 16.97 6.43 4.21
C LEU A 216 18.18 5.53 3.91
N MET A 217 18.10 4.24 4.28
CA MET A 217 19.18 3.27 4.05
C MET A 217 19.14 2.66 2.63
N SER A 218 18.02 2.80 1.92
CA SER A 218 17.81 2.14 0.62
C SER A 218 17.93 3.12 -0.54
N SER A 219 17.32 4.27 -0.43
CA SER A 219 17.29 5.30 -1.48
C SER A 219 16.83 6.64 -0.89
N LEU A 220 17.33 7.73 -1.42
CA LEU A 220 16.79 9.06 -1.14
C LEU A 220 15.50 9.30 -1.93
N SER A 221 14.69 10.25 -1.51
CA SER A 221 13.38 10.57 -2.11
C SER A 221 13.50 11.61 -3.19
#